data_dfc8878926686e6f857b01d4ee6d943c
#
_entry.id   dfc8878926686e6f857b01d4ee6d943c
#
_cell.length_a   1.000
_cell.length_b   1.000
_cell.length_c   1.000
_cell.angle_alpha   90.00
_cell.angle_beta   90.00
_cell.angle_gamma   90.00
#
_symmetry.space_group_name_H-M   'P 1'
#
loop_
_entity.id
_entity.type
_entity.pdbx_description
1 polymer ?
#
loop_
_entity_poly.entity_id
_entity_poly.type
_entity_poly.pdbx_seq_one_letter_code
_entity_poly.pdbx_strand_id
1 'polypeptide(L)'
;MNPTIIRLTARALLGRRRVLLLLPMPIILIGLTLLGVAGEDEHVTPSEWGPLVFSNLGLAVILPLTALIVGSSALGLEIDDGTITHLITKPLPRSEIILSKLLVAWLVTTAATAVPLAVAAVIAGSGTLAVGLVVGTALGALAYSALFLSLSVMTKRPVAVGLVYIVLWENLLVSFVDGARVFSIRQHATAIADAIGDTPLISSTMSVTTALTMASVFVVAGTVGATRRLRSFALTGEAN
;
A
#
# COMPACT_ATOMS: atom_id res chain seq x y z
N MET A 1 5.64 -4.54 -21.02
CA MET A 1 4.88 -3.47 -20.32
C MET A 1 4.57 -2.36 -21.30
N ASN A 2 3.30 -1.98 -21.44
CA ASN A 2 2.87 -1.03 -22.47
C ASN A 2 2.91 0.41 -21.92
N PRO A 3 3.75 1.31 -22.48
CA PRO A 3 3.92 2.69 -21.99
C PRO A 3 2.62 3.51 -22.10
N THR A 4 1.77 3.19 -23.05
CA THR A 4 0.47 3.87 -23.21
C THR A 4 -0.46 3.57 -22.03
N ILE A 5 -0.53 2.31 -21.57
CA ILE A 5 -1.33 1.90 -20.40
C ILE A 5 -0.79 2.59 -19.14
N ILE A 6 0.54 2.60 -18.96
CA ILE A 6 1.19 3.27 -17.83
C ILE A 6 0.79 4.75 -17.77
N ARG A 7 0.93 5.46 -18.88
CA ARG A 7 0.63 6.91 -18.96
C ARG A 7 -0.86 7.21 -18.70
N LEU A 8 -1.76 6.42 -19.26
CA LEU A 8 -3.20 6.60 -19.08
C LEU A 8 -3.60 6.32 -17.61
N THR A 9 -3.10 5.23 -17.03
CA THR A 9 -3.36 4.89 -15.61
C THR A 9 -2.78 5.96 -14.68
N ALA A 10 -1.56 6.43 -14.91
CA ALA A 10 -0.96 7.50 -14.12
C ALA A 10 -1.79 8.79 -14.14
N ARG A 11 -2.25 9.22 -15.33
CA ARG A 11 -3.14 10.40 -15.46
C ARG A 11 -4.48 10.21 -14.74
N ALA A 12 -5.06 9.03 -14.80
CA ALA A 12 -6.33 8.72 -14.13
C ALA A 12 -6.17 8.72 -12.60
N LEU A 13 -5.07 8.18 -12.08
CA LEU A 13 -4.80 8.13 -10.63
C LEU A 13 -4.37 9.48 -10.04
N LEU A 14 -3.61 10.28 -10.78
CA LEU A 14 -3.15 11.61 -10.38
C LEU A 14 -4.18 12.72 -10.60
N GLY A 15 -5.42 12.37 -10.90
CA GLY A 15 -6.53 13.34 -11.05
C GLY A 15 -6.67 14.22 -9.81
N ARG A 16 -6.80 15.55 -10.01
CA ARG A 16 -6.77 16.60 -8.98
C ARG A 16 -7.61 16.30 -7.73
N ARG A 17 -8.81 15.74 -7.90
CA ARG A 17 -9.72 15.43 -6.77
C ARG A 17 -9.20 14.31 -5.87
N ARG A 18 -8.45 13.35 -6.41
CA ARG A 18 -7.91 12.21 -5.66
C ARG A 18 -6.66 12.57 -4.90
N VAL A 19 -5.80 13.36 -5.51
CA VAL A 19 -4.61 13.91 -4.83
C VAL A 19 -5.04 14.73 -3.61
N LEU A 20 -6.12 15.50 -3.71
CA LEU A 20 -6.68 16.26 -2.57
C LEU A 20 -7.14 15.36 -1.41
N LEU A 21 -7.66 14.15 -1.69
CA LEU A 21 -8.05 13.19 -0.63
C LEU A 21 -6.84 12.58 0.09
N LEU A 22 -5.69 12.54 -0.56
CA LEU A 22 -4.46 12.01 0.05
C LEU A 22 -3.67 13.05 0.85
N LEU A 23 -3.91 14.34 0.64
CA LEU A 23 -3.18 15.44 1.30
C LEU A 23 -3.33 15.52 2.82
N PRO A 24 -4.50 15.30 3.44
CA PRO A 24 -4.64 15.40 4.90
C PRO A 24 -3.74 14.43 5.67
N MET A 25 -3.51 13.24 5.13
CA MET A 25 -2.72 12.19 5.81
C MET A 25 -1.25 12.57 6.04
N PRO A 26 -0.50 13.07 5.03
CA PRO A 26 0.85 13.62 5.24
C PRO A 26 0.90 14.76 6.23
N ILE A 27 -0.08 15.65 6.20
CA ILE A 27 -0.13 16.81 7.10
C ILE A 27 -0.29 16.37 8.55
N ILE A 28 -1.19 15.43 8.82
CA ILE A 28 -1.40 14.87 10.16
C ILE A 28 -0.13 14.15 10.63
N LEU A 29 0.49 13.35 9.77
CA LEU A 29 1.71 12.62 10.10
C LEU A 29 2.85 13.58 10.51
N ILE A 30 3.13 14.58 9.70
CA ILE A 30 4.18 15.56 9.96
C ILE A 30 3.85 16.38 11.23
N GLY A 31 2.58 16.79 11.39
CA GLY A 31 2.14 17.51 12.57
C GLY A 31 2.33 16.72 13.86
N LEU A 32 1.97 15.44 13.88
CA LEU A 32 2.19 14.58 15.04
C LEU A 32 3.68 14.31 15.30
N THR A 33 4.49 14.19 14.25
CA THR A 33 5.95 14.06 14.40
C THR A 33 6.54 15.31 15.07
N LEU A 34 6.14 16.51 14.64
CA LEU A 34 6.60 17.75 15.24
C LEU A 34 6.19 17.87 16.71
N LEU A 35 4.96 17.44 17.05
CA LEU A 35 4.51 17.40 18.44
C LEU A 35 5.30 16.38 19.28
N GLY A 36 5.60 15.20 18.71
CA GLY A 36 6.43 14.18 19.37
C GLY A 36 7.82 14.69 19.70
N VAL A 37 8.49 15.29 18.71
CA VAL A 37 9.83 15.88 18.90
C VAL A 37 9.82 17.04 19.90
N ALA A 38 8.80 17.91 19.85
CA ALA A 38 8.67 18.98 20.84
C ALA A 38 8.40 18.46 22.26
N GLY A 39 7.73 17.32 22.38
CA GLY A 39 7.45 16.69 23.68
C GLY A 39 8.67 16.02 24.31
N GLU A 40 9.73 15.73 23.56
CA GLU A 40 10.98 15.17 24.10
C GLU A 40 11.64 16.11 25.13
N ASP A 41 11.46 17.41 24.98
CA ASP A 41 11.91 18.40 25.96
C ASP A 41 11.11 18.35 27.28
N GLU A 42 9.89 17.73 27.27
CA GLU A 42 8.95 17.65 28.39
C GLU A 42 8.82 16.23 28.99
N HIS A 43 9.82 15.34 28.81
CA HIS A 43 9.88 13.98 29.35
C HIS A 43 9.20 12.88 28.50
N VAL A 44 8.81 13.13 27.26
CA VAL A 44 8.31 12.11 26.32
C VAL A 44 9.49 11.46 25.58
N THR A 45 9.62 10.13 25.64
CA THR A 45 10.74 9.43 25.00
C THR A 45 10.43 9.06 23.55
N PRO A 46 11.43 8.98 22.65
CA PRO A 46 11.25 8.51 21.26
C PRO A 46 10.54 7.15 21.14
N SER A 47 10.79 6.25 22.11
CA SER A 47 10.15 4.93 22.17
C SER A 47 8.66 4.98 22.52
N GLU A 48 8.16 6.07 23.06
CA GLU A 48 6.74 6.24 23.39
C GLU A 48 5.95 6.79 22.21
N TRP A 49 6.43 7.86 21.57
CA TRP A 49 5.69 8.50 20.48
C TRP A 49 6.00 7.92 19.08
N GLY A 50 7.24 7.46 18.86
CA GLY A 50 7.68 6.98 17.55
C GLY A 50 6.80 5.85 16.97
N PRO A 51 6.53 4.76 17.73
CA PRO A 51 5.67 3.68 17.26
C PRO A 51 4.23 4.13 16.95
N LEU A 52 3.70 5.13 17.66
CA LEU A 52 2.37 5.68 17.38
C LEU A 52 2.33 6.38 16.01
N VAL A 53 3.37 7.14 15.68
CA VAL A 53 3.44 7.90 14.42
C VAL A 53 3.86 7.01 13.26
N PHE A 54 4.97 6.28 13.38
CA PHE A 54 5.54 5.54 12.26
C PHE A 54 4.84 4.19 12.03
N SER A 55 4.69 3.36 13.08
CA SER A 55 4.09 2.03 12.93
C SER A 55 2.57 2.08 12.86
N ASN A 56 1.89 2.80 13.79
CA ASN A 56 0.44 2.75 13.86
C ASN A 56 -0.22 3.72 12.87
N LEU A 57 0.19 5.00 12.81
CA LEU A 57 -0.41 5.92 11.87
C LEU A 57 0.15 5.72 10.45
N GLY A 58 1.47 5.72 10.30
CA GLY A 58 2.13 5.65 8.99
C GLY A 58 1.90 4.34 8.27
N LEU A 59 2.34 3.22 8.87
CA LEU A 59 2.32 1.92 8.23
C LEU A 59 1.00 1.16 8.42
N ALA A 60 0.25 1.38 9.52
CA ALA A 60 -1.02 0.68 9.76
C ALA A 60 -2.25 1.38 9.18
N VAL A 61 -2.20 2.70 8.99
CA VAL A 61 -3.36 3.48 8.50
C VAL A 61 -3.06 4.11 7.15
N ILE A 62 -2.05 4.98 7.05
CA ILE A 62 -1.80 5.78 5.85
C ILE A 62 -1.43 4.88 4.67
N LEU A 63 -0.50 3.96 4.84
CA LEU A 63 -0.05 3.06 3.78
C LEU A 63 -1.18 2.20 3.20
N PRO A 64 -1.93 1.40 3.99
CA PRO A 64 -2.97 0.56 3.43
C PRO A 64 -4.17 1.34 2.88
N LEU A 65 -4.57 2.48 3.50
CA LEU A 65 -5.64 3.31 2.96
C LEU A 65 -5.26 3.96 1.63
N THR A 66 -4.03 4.47 1.51
CA THR A 66 -3.53 5.01 0.25
C THR A 66 -3.48 3.93 -0.83
N ALA A 67 -2.95 2.75 -0.49
CA ALA A 67 -2.91 1.60 -1.40
C ALA A 67 -4.32 1.14 -1.80
N LEU A 68 -5.28 1.17 -0.89
CA LEU A 68 -6.68 0.84 -1.17
C LEU A 68 -7.29 1.82 -2.17
N ILE A 69 -7.16 3.12 -1.95
CA ILE A 69 -7.69 4.16 -2.84
C ILE A 69 -7.05 4.04 -4.23
N VAL A 70 -5.73 3.92 -4.30
CA VAL A 70 -4.99 3.86 -5.56
C VAL A 70 -5.19 2.52 -6.25
N GLY A 71 -5.02 1.41 -5.56
CA GLY A 71 -5.10 0.04 -6.09
C GLY A 71 -6.50 -0.33 -6.58
N SER A 72 -7.54 0.01 -5.80
CA SER A 72 -8.92 -0.22 -6.22
C SER A 72 -9.33 0.65 -7.42
N SER A 73 -8.80 1.86 -7.51
CA SER A 73 -9.09 2.78 -8.61
C SER A 73 -8.36 2.43 -9.91
N ALA A 74 -7.23 1.73 -9.84
CA ALA A 74 -6.40 1.43 -11.02
C ALA A 74 -7.12 0.58 -12.07
N LEU A 75 -8.08 -0.24 -11.67
CA LEU A 75 -8.92 -1.06 -12.55
C LEU A 75 -10.42 -0.82 -12.31
N GLY A 76 -10.82 -0.52 -11.08
CA GLY A 76 -12.22 -0.38 -10.70
C GLY A 76 -12.97 0.65 -11.53
N LEU A 77 -12.34 1.78 -11.88
CA LEU A 77 -12.96 2.80 -12.72
C LEU A 77 -13.30 2.31 -14.12
N GLU A 78 -12.40 1.56 -14.75
CA GLU A 78 -12.62 1.04 -16.09
C GLU A 78 -13.70 -0.04 -16.09
N ILE A 79 -13.86 -0.75 -14.98
CA ILE A 79 -14.93 -1.74 -14.78
C ILE A 79 -16.27 -1.01 -14.59
N ASP A 80 -16.31 0.02 -13.72
CA ASP A 80 -17.50 0.76 -13.39
C ASP A 80 -18.02 1.58 -14.60
N ASP A 81 -17.09 2.18 -15.38
CA ASP A 81 -17.40 2.96 -16.58
C ASP A 81 -17.67 2.07 -17.82
N GLY A 82 -17.57 0.74 -17.72
CA GLY A 82 -17.73 -0.19 -18.83
C GLY A 82 -16.62 -0.11 -19.90
N THR A 83 -15.62 0.74 -19.71
CA THR A 83 -14.53 0.96 -20.67
C THR A 83 -13.51 -0.18 -20.70
N ILE A 84 -13.59 -1.10 -19.75
CA ILE A 84 -12.76 -2.31 -19.71
C ILE A 84 -12.93 -3.16 -20.98
N THR A 85 -14.10 -3.13 -21.62
CA THR A 85 -14.35 -3.83 -22.90
C THR A 85 -13.41 -3.37 -24.00
N HIS A 86 -13.12 -2.08 -24.10
CA HIS A 86 -12.16 -1.55 -25.07
C HIS A 86 -10.70 -1.95 -24.80
N LEU A 87 -10.40 -2.28 -23.55
CA LEU A 87 -9.07 -2.79 -23.17
C LEU A 87 -8.94 -4.28 -23.49
N ILE A 88 -10.05 -5.02 -23.35
CA ILE A 88 -10.10 -6.48 -23.54
C ILE A 88 -10.13 -6.84 -25.03
N THR A 89 -10.68 -6.01 -25.90
CA THR A 89 -10.71 -6.20 -27.36
C THR A 89 -9.34 -6.04 -28.05
N LYS A 90 -8.37 -5.39 -27.37
CA LYS A 90 -7.01 -5.29 -27.91
C LYS A 90 -6.26 -6.62 -27.72
N PRO A 91 -5.43 -7.05 -28.71
CA PRO A 91 -4.65 -8.29 -28.63
C PRO A 91 -3.44 -8.14 -27.69
N LEU A 92 -3.68 -7.78 -26.42
CA LEU A 92 -2.65 -7.64 -25.40
C LEU A 92 -2.78 -8.77 -24.37
N PRO A 93 -1.66 -9.36 -23.90
CA PRO A 93 -1.71 -10.35 -22.84
C PRO A 93 -2.24 -9.75 -21.55
N ARG A 94 -3.18 -10.40 -20.89
CA ARG A 94 -3.86 -9.92 -19.68
C ARG A 94 -2.88 -9.64 -18.52
N SER A 95 -1.80 -10.41 -18.45
CA SER A 95 -0.70 -10.19 -17.50
C SER A 95 -0.02 -8.85 -17.71
N GLU A 96 0.15 -8.42 -18.97
CA GLU A 96 0.77 -7.13 -19.27
C GLU A 96 -0.10 -5.94 -18.80
N ILE A 97 -1.42 -6.05 -18.92
CA ILE A 97 -2.36 -5.06 -18.42
C ILE A 97 -2.24 -4.96 -16.90
N ILE A 98 -2.33 -6.09 -16.20
CA ILE A 98 -2.26 -6.16 -14.72
C ILE A 98 -0.90 -5.63 -14.22
N LEU A 99 0.21 -6.08 -14.80
CA LEU A 99 1.55 -5.63 -14.38
C LEU A 99 1.78 -4.14 -14.62
N SER A 100 1.29 -3.60 -15.74
CA SER A 100 1.41 -2.16 -16.02
C SER A 100 0.62 -1.33 -15.02
N LYS A 101 -0.59 -1.77 -14.64
CA LYS A 101 -1.43 -1.09 -13.64
C LYS A 101 -0.88 -1.24 -12.23
N LEU A 102 -0.37 -2.42 -11.88
CA LEU A 102 0.30 -2.67 -10.61
C LEU A 102 1.51 -1.77 -10.43
N LEU A 103 2.35 -1.63 -11.48
CA LEU A 103 3.51 -0.75 -11.44
C LEU A 103 3.12 0.69 -11.12
N VAL A 104 2.09 1.22 -11.80
CA VAL A 104 1.64 2.60 -11.56
C VAL A 104 1.03 2.74 -10.17
N ALA A 105 0.19 1.79 -9.75
CA ALA A 105 -0.41 1.81 -8.42
C ALA A 105 0.67 1.75 -7.33
N TRP A 106 1.66 0.88 -7.49
CA TRP A 106 2.82 0.79 -6.60
C TRP A 106 3.60 2.09 -6.51
N LEU A 107 4.01 2.67 -7.64
CA LEU A 107 4.79 3.91 -7.66
C LEU A 107 4.02 5.09 -7.03
N VAL A 108 2.74 5.23 -7.36
CA VAL A 108 1.91 6.31 -6.80
C VAL A 108 1.72 6.12 -5.29
N THR A 109 1.41 4.90 -4.84
CA THR A 109 1.25 4.59 -3.41
C THR A 109 2.56 4.82 -2.67
N THR A 110 3.69 4.30 -3.20
CA THR A 110 5.01 4.49 -2.58
C THR A 110 5.35 5.97 -2.48
N ALA A 111 5.22 6.75 -3.55
CA ALA A 111 5.52 8.17 -3.53
C ALA A 111 4.64 8.93 -2.53
N ALA A 112 3.34 8.63 -2.48
CA ALA A 112 2.39 9.31 -1.60
C ALA A 112 2.59 8.98 -0.11
N THR A 113 3.19 7.83 0.22
CA THR A 113 3.35 7.39 1.62
C THR A 113 4.82 7.42 2.08
N ALA A 114 5.77 7.01 1.26
CA ALA A 114 7.19 6.99 1.64
C ALA A 114 7.77 8.40 1.80
N VAL A 115 7.37 9.35 0.94
CA VAL A 115 7.90 10.72 1.01
C VAL A 115 7.55 11.39 2.34
N PRO A 116 6.29 11.46 2.79
CA PRO A 116 5.97 12.07 4.07
C PRO A 116 6.54 11.29 5.27
N LEU A 117 6.62 9.96 5.20
CA LEU A 117 7.25 9.15 6.25
C LEU A 117 8.76 9.41 6.36
N ALA A 118 9.44 9.54 5.22
CA ALA A 118 10.87 9.88 5.21
C ALA A 118 11.12 11.29 5.75
N VAL A 119 10.29 12.27 5.37
CA VAL A 119 10.38 13.63 5.90
C VAL A 119 10.16 13.64 7.41
N ALA A 120 9.15 12.92 7.91
CA ALA A 120 8.88 12.78 9.33
C ALA A 120 10.07 12.14 10.08
N ALA A 121 10.69 11.10 9.53
CA ALA A 121 11.86 10.45 10.14
C ALA A 121 13.09 11.38 10.18
N VAL A 122 13.30 12.20 9.16
CA VAL A 122 14.35 13.23 9.15
C VAL A 122 14.09 14.29 10.21
N ILE A 123 12.84 14.73 10.37
CA ILE A 123 12.43 15.67 11.44
C ILE A 123 12.70 15.05 12.82
N ALA A 124 12.45 13.75 12.99
CA ALA A 124 12.78 12.98 14.20
C ALA A 124 14.30 12.71 14.39
N GLY A 125 15.15 13.30 13.57
CA GLY A 125 16.60 13.19 13.70
C GLY A 125 17.22 11.89 13.20
N SER A 126 16.45 11.00 12.52
CA SER A 126 16.93 9.70 12.07
C SER A 126 16.91 9.55 10.55
N GLY A 127 18.06 9.76 9.92
CA GLY A 127 18.25 9.52 8.48
C GLY A 127 18.22 8.03 8.10
N THR A 128 18.68 7.14 8.99
CA THR A 128 18.61 5.68 8.77
C THR A 128 17.17 5.20 8.78
N LEU A 129 16.35 5.67 9.71
CA LEU A 129 14.92 5.39 9.73
C LEU A 129 14.22 5.90 8.46
N ALA A 130 14.58 7.08 7.96
CA ALA A 130 14.03 7.59 6.71
C ALA A 130 14.25 6.61 5.55
N VAL A 131 15.46 6.07 5.40
CA VAL A 131 15.77 5.03 4.39
C VAL A 131 14.98 3.75 4.67
N GLY A 132 14.94 3.29 5.91
CA GLY A 132 14.19 2.12 6.33
C GLY A 132 12.70 2.22 5.99
N LEU A 133 12.09 3.38 6.28
CA LEU A 133 10.70 3.65 5.96
C LEU A 133 10.44 3.73 4.45
N VAL A 134 11.35 4.29 3.66
CA VAL A 134 11.21 4.29 2.19
C VAL A 134 11.19 2.86 1.66
N VAL A 135 12.14 2.02 2.07
CA VAL A 135 12.24 0.63 1.60
C VAL A 135 11.08 -0.22 2.11
N GLY A 136 10.77 -0.14 3.42
CA GLY A 136 9.66 -0.88 4.03
C GLY A 136 8.31 -0.49 3.43
N THR A 137 8.09 0.82 3.24
CA THR A 137 6.87 1.34 2.60
C THR A 137 6.78 0.91 1.14
N ALA A 138 7.88 0.90 0.38
CA ALA A 138 7.88 0.44 -1.00
C ALA A 138 7.49 -1.04 -1.11
N LEU A 139 8.00 -1.89 -0.22
CA LEU A 139 7.62 -3.30 -0.14
C LEU A 139 6.14 -3.47 0.23
N GLY A 140 5.70 -2.79 1.29
CA GLY A 140 4.31 -2.82 1.73
C GLY A 140 3.34 -2.28 0.67
N ALA A 141 3.69 -1.16 0.02
CA ALA A 141 2.92 -0.58 -1.07
C ALA A 141 2.75 -1.56 -2.25
N LEU A 142 3.79 -2.32 -2.60
CA LEU A 142 3.71 -3.33 -3.65
C LEU A 142 2.73 -4.45 -3.29
N ALA A 143 2.84 -4.99 -2.07
CA ALA A 143 1.98 -6.07 -1.60
C ALA A 143 0.51 -5.63 -1.48
N TYR A 144 0.25 -4.47 -0.86
CA TYR A 144 -1.11 -3.91 -0.78
C TYR A 144 -1.68 -3.55 -2.14
N SER A 145 -0.89 -2.96 -3.05
CA SER A 145 -1.35 -2.64 -4.41
C SER A 145 -1.73 -3.89 -5.18
N ALA A 146 -0.96 -4.99 -5.06
CA ALA A 146 -1.30 -6.27 -5.67
C ALA A 146 -2.60 -6.86 -5.10
N LEU A 147 -2.78 -6.78 -3.78
CA LEU A 147 -3.99 -7.23 -3.08
C LEU A 147 -5.22 -6.42 -3.53
N PHE A 148 -5.18 -5.09 -3.44
CA PHE A 148 -6.35 -4.25 -3.75
C PHE A 148 -6.65 -4.18 -5.25
N LEU A 149 -5.64 -4.28 -6.10
CA LEU A 149 -5.84 -4.48 -7.54
C LEU A 149 -6.56 -5.80 -7.83
N SER A 150 -6.21 -6.88 -7.13
CA SER A 150 -6.91 -8.16 -7.29
C SER A 150 -8.35 -8.08 -6.79
N LEU A 151 -8.61 -7.43 -5.66
CA LEU A 151 -9.95 -7.19 -5.14
C LEU A 151 -10.82 -6.39 -6.12
N SER A 152 -10.25 -5.40 -6.83
CA SER A 152 -11.01 -4.60 -7.80
C SER A 152 -11.54 -5.40 -8.98
N VAL A 153 -10.92 -6.53 -9.30
CA VAL A 153 -11.39 -7.46 -10.36
C VAL A 153 -12.32 -8.54 -9.79
N MET A 154 -12.16 -8.88 -8.51
CA MET A 154 -12.90 -9.99 -7.89
C MET A 154 -14.27 -9.58 -7.32
N THR A 155 -14.43 -8.33 -6.90
CA THR A 155 -15.65 -7.85 -6.22
C THR A 155 -16.17 -6.56 -6.83
N LYS A 156 -17.50 -6.38 -6.77
CA LYS A 156 -18.18 -5.13 -7.18
C LYS A 156 -17.99 -3.98 -6.18
N ARG A 157 -17.49 -4.24 -4.97
CA ARG A 157 -17.29 -3.24 -3.92
C ARG A 157 -15.88 -3.35 -3.31
N PRO A 158 -14.82 -3.14 -4.11
CA PRO A 158 -13.43 -3.38 -3.68
C PRO A 158 -13.02 -2.51 -2.48
N VAL A 159 -13.49 -1.27 -2.42
CA VAL A 159 -13.18 -0.35 -1.31
C VAL A 159 -13.78 -0.86 0.01
N ALA A 160 -15.04 -1.30 0.01
CA ALA A 160 -15.69 -1.81 1.22
C ALA A 160 -15.00 -3.08 1.74
N VAL A 161 -14.70 -4.04 0.84
CA VAL A 161 -14.00 -5.28 1.20
C VAL A 161 -12.57 -4.98 1.67
N GLY A 162 -11.88 -4.06 1.02
CA GLY A 162 -10.55 -3.64 1.42
C GLY A 162 -10.51 -2.93 2.78
N LEU A 163 -11.50 -2.10 3.09
CA LEU A 163 -11.63 -1.49 4.43
C LEU A 163 -11.89 -2.55 5.50
N VAL A 164 -12.76 -3.52 5.24
CA VAL A 164 -12.99 -4.64 6.16
C VAL A 164 -11.68 -5.42 6.39
N TYR A 165 -10.90 -5.70 5.34
CA TYR A 165 -9.59 -6.33 5.46
C TYR A 165 -8.64 -5.50 6.34
N ILE A 166 -8.51 -4.20 6.11
CA ILE A 166 -7.62 -3.33 6.90
C ILE A 166 -8.06 -3.31 8.37
N VAL A 167 -9.34 -3.12 8.65
CA VAL A 167 -9.83 -2.97 10.03
C VAL A 167 -9.82 -4.31 10.77
N LEU A 168 -10.39 -5.36 10.18
CA LEU A 168 -10.55 -6.63 10.87
C LEU A 168 -9.27 -7.46 10.86
N TRP A 169 -8.57 -7.52 9.72
CA TRP A 169 -7.37 -8.37 9.61
C TRP A 169 -6.13 -7.67 10.14
N GLU A 170 -5.77 -6.53 9.58
CA GLU A 170 -4.51 -5.84 9.89
C GLU A 170 -4.48 -5.21 11.28
N ASN A 171 -5.64 -4.72 11.78
CA ASN A 171 -5.67 -4.04 13.07
C ASN A 171 -6.27 -4.89 14.18
N LEU A 172 -7.35 -5.65 13.93
CA LEU A 172 -8.00 -6.43 14.97
C LEU A 172 -7.34 -7.81 15.16
N LEU A 173 -7.40 -8.69 14.14
CA LEU A 173 -6.95 -10.08 14.28
C LEU A 173 -5.45 -10.20 14.55
N VAL A 174 -4.63 -9.38 13.91
CA VAL A 174 -3.17 -9.36 14.12
C VAL A 174 -2.80 -8.94 15.55
N SER A 175 -3.65 -8.18 16.23
CA SER A 175 -3.42 -7.75 17.61
C SER A 175 -3.75 -8.85 18.65
N PHE A 176 -4.67 -9.77 18.33
CA PHE A 176 -5.12 -10.83 19.24
C PHE A 176 -4.45 -12.18 19.00
N VAL A 177 -3.94 -12.43 17.79
CA VAL A 177 -3.40 -13.74 17.40
C VAL A 177 -1.95 -13.58 16.95
N ASP A 178 -0.98 -13.98 17.76
CA ASP A 178 0.45 -13.83 17.45
C ASP A 178 0.85 -14.48 16.13
N GLY A 179 0.30 -15.64 15.79
CA GLY A 179 0.55 -16.31 14.51
C GLY A 179 0.01 -15.57 13.28
N ALA A 180 -0.99 -14.71 13.44
CA ALA A 180 -1.55 -13.92 12.34
C ALA A 180 -0.61 -12.79 11.86
N ARG A 181 0.36 -12.39 12.67
CA ARG A 181 1.36 -11.37 12.33
C ARG A 181 2.14 -11.71 11.07
N VAL A 182 2.40 -13.00 10.82
CA VAL A 182 3.11 -13.47 9.63
C VAL A 182 2.33 -13.16 8.33
N PHE A 183 1.02 -13.03 8.40
CA PHE A 183 0.15 -12.72 7.26
C PHE A 183 -0.24 -11.24 7.19
N SER A 184 0.38 -10.37 7.99
CA SER A 184 0.15 -8.92 7.98
C SER A 184 1.16 -8.22 7.09
N ILE A 185 0.67 -7.55 6.05
CA ILE A 185 1.52 -6.76 5.13
C ILE A 185 2.16 -5.59 5.88
N ARG A 186 1.44 -4.99 6.83
CA ARG A 186 1.97 -3.96 7.71
C ARG A 186 3.22 -4.44 8.46
N GLN A 187 3.16 -5.64 9.04
CA GLN A 187 4.29 -6.19 9.80
C GLN A 187 5.52 -6.44 8.92
N HIS A 188 5.32 -6.81 7.66
CA HIS A 188 6.43 -6.95 6.70
C HIS A 188 7.10 -5.59 6.44
N ALA A 189 6.31 -4.54 6.22
CA ALA A 189 6.86 -3.18 6.01
C ALA A 189 7.59 -2.67 7.26
N THR A 190 7.02 -2.91 8.46
CA THR A 190 7.61 -2.52 9.74
C THR A 190 8.94 -3.26 9.97
N ALA A 191 9.01 -4.56 9.69
CA ALA A 191 10.23 -5.36 9.88
C ALA A 191 11.40 -4.89 9.02
N ILE A 192 11.12 -4.48 7.78
CA ILE A 192 12.15 -3.92 6.89
C ILE A 192 12.59 -2.53 7.36
N ALA A 193 11.62 -1.69 7.78
CA ALA A 193 11.91 -0.34 8.26
C ALA A 193 12.75 -0.37 9.54
N ASP A 194 12.43 -1.27 10.47
CA ASP A 194 13.17 -1.49 11.72
C ASP A 194 14.60 -2.00 11.47
N ALA A 195 14.74 -3.04 10.64
CA ALA A 195 16.05 -3.64 10.33
C ALA A 195 17.05 -2.67 9.68
N ILE A 196 16.57 -1.65 8.97
CA ILE A 196 17.41 -0.62 8.35
C ILE A 196 17.54 0.59 9.27
N GLY A 197 16.48 0.95 9.98
CA GLY A 197 16.38 2.13 10.80
C GLY A 197 17.23 2.05 12.07
N ASP A 198 17.21 0.89 12.72
CA ASP A 198 17.90 0.59 13.99
C ASP A 198 17.74 1.72 15.03
N THR A 199 16.48 2.09 15.31
CA THR A 199 16.15 3.20 16.19
C THR A 199 15.01 2.85 17.13
N PRO A 200 14.91 3.47 18.32
CA PRO A 200 13.78 3.24 19.25
C PRO A 200 12.44 3.76 18.72
N LEU A 201 12.43 4.52 17.62
CA LEU A 201 11.21 5.08 17.00
C LEU A 201 10.31 4.04 16.33
N ILE A 202 10.87 2.86 15.99
CA ILE A 202 10.14 1.75 15.39
C ILE A 202 10.73 0.44 15.88
N SER A 203 9.89 -0.59 16.06
CA SER A 203 10.37 -1.91 16.48
C SER A 203 9.55 -3.03 15.86
N SER A 204 10.20 -4.13 15.50
CA SER A 204 9.55 -5.33 14.97
C SER A 204 10.16 -6.59 15.57
N THR A 205 9.33 -7.59 15.81
CA THR A 205 9.76 -8.92 16.24
C THR A 205 9.91 -9.91 15.07
N MET A 206 9.56 -9.48 13.85
CA MET A 206 9.57 -10.33 12.65
C MET A 206 10.95 -10.30 11.98
N SER A 207 11.41 -11.47 11.50
CA SER A 207 12.65 -11.55 10.74
C SER A 207 12.47 -10.96 9.33
N VAL A 208 13.53 -10.32 8.81
CA VAL A 208 13.57 -9.75 7.45
C VAL A 208 13.29 -10.82 6.39
N THR A 209 13.82 -12.04 6.56
CA THR A 209 13.61 -13.16 5.63
C THR A 209 12.12 -13.53 5.55
N THR A 210 11.43 -13.63 6.70
CA THR A 210 9.99 -13.91 6.73
C THR A 210 9.20 -12.77 6.07
N ALA A 211 9.57 -11.53 6.36
CA ALA A 211 8.92 -10.36 5.76
C ALA A 211 9.01 -10.36 4.23
N LEU A 212 10.21 -10.59 3.67
CA LEU A 212 10.43 -10.61 2.22
C LEU A 212 9.72 -11.79 1.55
N THR A 213 9.79 -12.99 2.15
CA THR A 213 9.14 -14.18 1.57
C THR A 213 7.62 -14.03 1.54
N MET A 214 7.00 -13.59 2.64
CA MET A 214 5.56 -13.42 2.73
C MET A 214 5.06 -12.26 1.87
N ALA A 215 5.76 -11.12 1.84
CA ALA A 215 5.43 -10.04 0.93
C ALA A 215 5.47 -10.49 -0.54
N SER A 216 6.47 -11.30 -0.92
CA SER A 216 6.56 -11.88 -2.27
C SER A 216 5.38 -12.79 -2.57
N VAL A 217 4.93 -13.61 -1.61
CA VAL A 217 3.73 -14.46 -1.75
C VAL A 217 2.49 -13.61 -2.00
N PHE A 218 2.29 -12.52 -1.25
CA PHE A 218 1.15 -11.60 -1.48
C PHE A 218 1.19 -10.97 -2.86
N VAL A 219 2.36 -10.52 -3.32
CA VAL A 219 2.52 -9.91 -4.66
C VAL A 219 2.20 -10.93 -5.75
N VAL A 220 2.75 -12.13 -5.67
CA VAL A 220 2.52 -13.20 -6.65
C VAL A 220 1.05 -13.64 -6.63
N ALA A 221 0.50 -13.93 -5.46
CA ALA A 221 -0.88 -14.38 -5.32
C ALA A 221 -1.88 -13.32 -5.84
N GLY A 222 -1.69 -12.04 -5.45
CA GLY A 222 -2.52 -10.93 -5.93
C GLY A 222 -2.44 -10.75 -7.45
N THR A 223 -1.24 -10.76 -8.01
CA THR A 223 -1.02 -10.57 -9.46
C THR A 223 -1.59 -11.73 -10.27
N VAL A 224 -1.36 -12.98 -9.84
CA VAL A 224 -1.88 -14.18 -10.50
C VAL A 224 -3.41 -14.22 -10.37
N GLY A 225 -3.96 -13.93 -9.19
CA GLY A 225 -5.40 -13.86 -8.94
C GLY A 225 -6.09 -12.85 -9.86
N ALA A 226 -5.57 -11.62 -9.92
CA ALA A 226 -6.07 -10.57 -10.81
C ALA A 226 -6.01 -10.99 -12.28
N THR A 227 -4.89 -11.57 -12.71
CA THR A 227 -4.69 -12.00 -14.11
C THR A 227 -5.65 -13.11 -14.50
N ARG A 228 -5.82 -14.12 -13.63
CA ARG A 228 -6.76 -15.25 -13.89
C ARG A 228 -8.20 -14.75 -13.96
N ARG A 229 -8.59 -13.88 -13.05
CA ARG A 229 -9.95 -13.32 -13.03
C ARG A 229 -10.23 -12.45 -14.25
N LEU A 230 -9.26 -11.63 -14.69
CA LEU A 230 -9.40 -10.82 -15.90
C LEU A 230 -9.53 -11.68 -17.17
N ARG A 231 -8.95 -12.87 -17.20
CA ARG A 231 -9.14 -13.84 -18.31
C ARG A 231 -10.57 -14.39 -18.35
N SER A 232 -11.19 -14.65 -17.19
CA SER A 232 -12.56 -15.19 -17.14
C SER A 232 -13.62 -14.19 -17.62
N PHE A 233 -13.38 -12.87 -17.47
CA PHE A 233 -14.28 -11.85 -18.02
C PHE A 233 -14.33 -11.85 -19.55
N ALA A 234 -13.23 -12.17 -20.23
CA ALA A 234 -13.19 -12.24 -21.70
C ALA A 234 -14.03 -13.41 -22.26
N LEU A 235 -14.11 -14.53 -21.55
CA LEU A 235 -14.85 -15.71 -21.98
C LEU A 235 -16.38 -15.58 -21.80
N THR A 236 -16.80 -14.77 -20.82
CA THR A 236 -18.25 -14.53 -20.58
C THR A 236 -18.83 -13.42 -21.47
N GLY A 237 -17.99 -12.50 -21.98
CA GLY A 237 -18.43 -11.45 -22.91
C GLY A 237 -18.63 -11.89 -24.36
N GLU A 238 -18.13 -13.06 -24.76
CA GLU A 238 -18.31 -13.64 -26.10
C GLU A 238 -19.54 -14.58 -26.18
N ALA A 239 -20.23 -14.84 -25.05
CA ALA A 239 -21.33 -15.80 -24.95
C ALA A 239 -22.75 -15.15 -24.89
N ASN A 240 -22.87 -13.82 -25.12
CA ASN A 240 -24.16 -13.13 -25.19
C ASN A 240 -24.28 -12.32 -26.47
#